data_0419bed48a730a0e4805cf4ece81474a
#
_entry.id   0419bed48a730a0e4805cf4ece81474a
#
_cell.length_a   1.000
_cell.length_b   1.000
_cell.length_c   1.000
_cell.angle_alpha   90.00
_cell.angle_beta   90.00
_cell.angle_gamma   90.00
#
_symmetry.space_group_name_H-M   'P 1'
#
loop_
_entity.id
_entity.type
_entity.pdbx_description
1 polymer ?
#
loop_
_entity_poly.entity_id
_entity_poly.type
_entity_poly.pdbx_seq_one_letter_code
_entity_poly.pdbx_strand_id
1 'polypeptide(L)'
;MELNPEVLYRNSHRLVSQVSLDFKREIYDHINWKPRIIGIKGPKGVGKSTLLKQHIRESFADDSKILYASLDHIWFNGNSLDDLIEYHYIHGGTHLFLDEVYKYKNWEWGIKNIYDNYPTMNVVFTGSSMLQIGEGNVDLSRRTSMNTVHGMSFREYLAFEGLLSWDNVSLEDILTRHVEIATEITNKIHVLNYFNDYLKNGYYPFYKEDSEGFNDRLAEVCRQVIEQDIPAVTEVEYATIQKLKKLLYIIAAQVPFVPNMEEIYNQLETNREQGLKLMDLLERAALIGQLKTKPKSVKKLSSPDKLFLDNPNLMYALSGNPEIGTIRESFFYNQLSRVCNVHYPTKGDFLVDEKYLFEVGGPGKSFEQIKDIENSFLAIDGVEFGRGNKIPLWLFGFLY
;
A
#
# COMPACT_ATOMS: atom_id res chain seq x y z
N MET A 1 36.41 5.46 11.31
CA MET A 1 36.65 6.60 10.38
C MET A 1 35.33 7.29 10.22
N GLU A 2 35.14 8.44 10.85
CA GLU A 2 33.91 9.22 10.72
C GLU A 2 33.77 9.63 9.24
N LEU A 3 32.66 9.24 8.62
CA LEU A 3 32.37 9.61 7.24
C LEU A 3 31.82 11.06 7.25
N ASN A 4 32.40 11.92 6.42
CA ASN A 4 31.94 13.31 6.28
C ASN A 4 30.47 13.35 5.82
N PRO A 5 29.56 14.09 6.51
CA PRO A 5 28.16 14.25 6.12
C PRO A 5 27.96 14.75 4.69
N GLU A 6 28.92 15.46 4.10
CA GLU A 6 28.83 15.98 2.72
C GLU A 6 28.54 14.87 1.67
N VAL A 7 28.87 13.61 1.97
CA VAL A 7 28.50 12.51 1.08
C VAL A 7 26.99 12.38 0.94
N LEU A 8 26.24 12.63 2.02
CA LEU A 8 24.78 12.61 2.00
C LEU A 8 24.21 13.77 1.16
N TYR A 9 24.78 14.96 1.27
CA TYR A 9 24.37 16.13 0.45
C TYR A 9 24.60 15.89 -1.05
N ARG A 10 25.78 15.39 -1.44
CA ARG A 10 26.04 15.04 -2.83
C ARG A 10 25.09 13.97 -3.36
N ASN A 11 24.78 12.95 -2.56
CA ASN A 11 23.80 11.92 -2.91
C ASN A 11 22.40 12.50 -3.02
N SER A 12 21.99 13.36 -2.07
CA SER A 12 20.71 14.07 -2.09
C SER A 12 20.54 14.83 -3.41
N HIS A 13 21.48 15.73 -3.73
CA HIS A 13 21.45 16.52 -4.97
C HIS A 13 21.31 15.62 -6.21
N ARG A 14 22.18 14.60 -6.32
CA ARG A 14 22.13 13.66 -7.46
C ARG A 14 20.79 12.96 -7.60
N LEU A 15 20.25 12.40 -6.51
CA LEU A 15 19.02 11.62 -6.53
C LEU A 15 17.78 12.50 -6.78
N VAL A 16 17.76 13.70 -6.22
CA VAL A 16 16.66 14.65 -6.42
C VAL A 16 16.66 15.20 -7.84
N SER A 17 17.84 15.57 -8.39
CA SER A 17 17.92 16.11 -9.75
C SER A 17 17.52 15.12 -10.85
N GLN A 18 17.63 13.82 -10.59
CA GLN A 18 17.33 12.77 -11.56
C GLN A 18 15.87 12.25 -11.51
N VAL A 19 15.09 12.60 -10.47
CA VAL A 19 13.72 12.09 -10.37
C VAL A 19 12.84 12.72 -11.46
N SER A 20 12.02 11.92 -12.18
CA SER A 20 11.05 12.46 -13.13
C SER A 20 9.88 13.13 -12.41
N LEU A 21 9.33 14.18 -13.02
CA LEU A 21 8.10 14.85 -12.62
C LEU A 21 6.94 14.57 -13.59
N ASP A 22 7.13 13.70 -14.58
CA ASP A 22 6.13 13.42 -15.63
C ASP A 22 4.87 12.74 -15.07
N PHE A 23 5.05 11.95 -14.02
CA PHE A 23 3.95 11.31 -13.29
C PHE A 23 4.14 11.50 -11.80
N LYS A 24 3.07 11.93 -11.12
CA LYS A 24 2.97 11.98 -9.66
C LYS A 24 1.80 11.12 -9.19
N ARG A 25 1.99 10.47 -8.04
CA ARG A 25 0.92 9.73 -7.39
C ARG A 25 -0.17 10.69 -6.94
N GLU A 26 -1.42 10.28 -7.06
CA GLU A 26 -2.60 11.08 -6.65
C GLU A 26 -2.48 11.65 -5.23
N ILE A 27 -2.01 10.82 -4.30
CA ILE A 27 -1.81 11.21 -2.90
C ILE A 27 -0.92 12.46 -2.74
N TYR A 28 -0.05 12.77 -3.72
CA TYR A 28 0.85 13.92 -3.66
C TYR A 28 0.10 15.23 -3.46
N ASP A 29 -1.02 15.41 -4.16
CA ASP A 29 -1.85 16.62 -4.11
C ASP A 29 -2.74 16.67 -2.86
N HIS A 30 -2.92 15.52 -2.19
CA HIS A 30 -3.70 15.40 -0.96
C HIS A 30 -2.87 15.48 0.32
N ILE A 31 -1.55 15.40 0.23
CA ILE A 31 -0.67 15.59 1.39
C ILE A 31 -0.66 17.07 1.80
N ASN A 32 -1.02 17.33 3.04
CA ASN A 32 -0.77 18.64 3.63
C ASN A 32 0.72 18.77 3.98
N TRP A 33 1.47 19.51 3.18
CA TRP A 33 2.91 19.72 3.35
C TRP A 33 3.30 20.81 4.38
N LYS A 34 2.33 21.44 5.06
CA LYS A 34 2.57 22.53 6.04
C LYS A 34 3.01 22.07 7.43
N PRO A 35 2.58 20.93 7.99
CA PRO A 35 3.02 20.48 9.30
C PRO A 35 4.54 20.31 9.36
N ARG A 36 5.12 20.63 10.53
CA ARG A 36 6.58 20.51 10.76
C ARG A 36 7.08 19.07 10.66
N ILE A 37 6.24 18.11 11.03
CA ILE A 37 6.58 16.68 10.91
C ILE A 37 5.50 15.98 10.10
N ILE A 38 5.90 15.38 9.00
CA ILE A 38 5.05 14.63 8.10
C ILE A 38 5.61 13.21 7.94
N GLY A 39 4.78 12.22 8.22
CA GLY A 39 5.09 10.82 8.00
C GLY A 39 4.37 10.29 6.77
N ILE A 40 5.07 9.51 5.95
CA ILE A 40 4.53 8.85 4.77
C ILE A 40 4.82 7.35 4.89
N LYS A 41 3.78 6.54 5.06
CA LYS A 41 3.91 5.09 5.15
C LYS A 41 3.26 4.38 3.98
N GLY A 42 3.61 3.14 3.75
CA GLY A 42 3.01 2.31 2.70
C GLY A 42 3.88 1.13 2.34
N PRO A 43 3.36 0.19 1.52
CA PRO A 43 4.09 -0.99 1.09
C PRO A 43 5.44 -0.66 0.43
N LYS A 44 6.36 -1.61 0.45
CA LYS A 44 7.63 -1.50 -0.25
C LYS A 44 7.38 -1.50 -1.77
N GLY A 45 8.06 -0.61 -2.50
CA GLY A 45 7.94 -0.52 -3.95
C GLY A 45 6.80 0.35 -4.50
N VAL A 46 5.96 0.98 -3.66
CA VAL A 46 4.83 1.83 -4.13
C VAL A 46 5.21 3.27 -4.51
N GLY A 47 6.51 3.64 -4.43
CA GLY A 47 7.00 4.94 -4.88
C GLY A 47 7.14 6.03 -3.81
N LYS A 48 7.17 5.69 -2.51
CA LYS A 48 7.35 6.66 -1.40
C LYS A 48 8.60 7.54 -1.56
N SER A 49 9.76 6.91 -1.80
CA SER A 49 11.04 7.62 -1.98
C SER A 49 11.04 8.53 -3.21
N THR A 50 10.33 8.12 -4.27
CA THR A 50 10.12 8.94 -5.48
C THR A 50 9.28 10.16 -5.16
N LEU A 51 8.18 9.99 -4.44
CA LEU A 51 7.28 11.05 -4.00
C LEU A 51 8.01 12.11 -3.15
N LEU A 52 8.88 11.70 -2.21
CA LEU A 52 9.71 12.62 -1.45
C LEU A 52 10.63 13.45 -2.36
N LYS A 53 11.36 12.78 -3.25
CA LYS A 53 12.29 13.44 -4.17
C LYS A 53 11.57 14.37 -5.15
N GLN A 54 10.39 14.01 -5.62
CA GLN A 54 9.55 14.88 -6.45
C GLN A 54 9.14 16.15 -5.70
N HIS A 55 8.72 16.00 -4.43
CA HIS A 55 8.38 17.16 -3.61
C HIS A 55 9.56 18.10 -3.40
N ILE A 56 10.74 17.56 -3.11
CA ILE A 56 11.95 18.38 -2.99
C ILE A 56 12.22 19.13 -4.30
N ARG A 57 12.26 18.42 -5.42
CA ARG A 57 12.59 19.01 -6.74
C ARG A 57 11.61 20.10 -7.17
N GLU A 58 10.34 19.97 -6.84
CA GLU A 58 9.30 20.92 -7.25
C GLU A 58 9.18 22.10 -6.30
N SER A 59 9.35 21.89 -5.00
CA SER A 59 9.01 22.90 -3.99
C SER A 59 10.19 23.73 -3.51
N PHE A 60 11.42 23.29 -3.74
CA PHE A 60 12.61 23.94 -3.19
C PHE A 60 13.60 24.33 -4.29
N ALA A 61 13.77 25.64 -4.50
CA ALA A 61 14.72 26.18 -5.49
C ALA A 61 16.16 26.17 -4.97
N ASP A 62 16.37 26.31 -3.65
CA ASP A 62 17.67 26.27 -2.98
C ASP A 62 17.77 24.97 -2.19
N ASP A 63 18.54 24.02 -2.72
CA ASP A 63 18.73 22.72 -2.12
C ASP A 63 19.79 22.68 -1.00
N SER A 64 20.55 23.77 -0.80
CA SER A 64 21.59 23.84 0.25
C SER A 64 21.03 23.73 1.67
N LYS A 65 19.76 24.13 1.86
CA LYS A 65 19.03 24.07 3.14
C LYS A 65 18.20 22.80 3.30
N ILE A 66 18.25 21.91 2.30
CA ILE A 66 17.43 20.71 2.21
C ILE A 66 18.35 19.50 2.16
N LEU A 67 18.01 18.46 2.91
CA LEU A 67 18.73 17.21 2.83
C LEU A 67 17.75 16.03 2.70
N TYR A 68 17.91 15.23 1.64
CA TYR A 68 17.33 13.91 1.52
C TYR A 68 18.36 12.85 1.92
N ALA A 69 18.03 12.00 2.89
CA ALA A 69 18.90 10.93 3.32
C ALA A 69 18.07 9.65 3.60
N SER A 70 18.50 8.51 3.04
CA SER A 70 17.99 7.20 3.46
C SER A 70 18.69 6.77 4.73
N LEU A 71 17.95 6.38 5.76
CA LEU A 71 18.53 5.86 7.00
C LEU A 71 19.09 4.42 6.85
N ASP A 72 18.93 3.81 5.68
CA ASP A 72 19.61 2.58 5.27
C ASP A 72 21.02 2.84 4.68
N HIS A 73 21.45 4.10 4.56
CA HIS A 73 22.74 4.43 3.98
C HIS A 73 23.90 4.04 4.91
N ILE A 74 24.99 3.51 4.33
CA ILE A 74 26.20 3.03 5.06
C ILE A 74 26.79 4.08 6.01
N TRP A 75 26.54 5.37 5.77
CA TRP A 75 26.99 6.45 6.64
C TRP A 75 26.49 6.26 8.08
N PHE A 76 25.28 5.77 8.27
CA PHE A 76 24.68 5.53 9.59
C PHE A 76 25.24 4.31 10.35
N ASN A 77 26.09 3.50 9.73
CA ASN A 77 26.80 2.41 10.45
C ASN A 77 27.84 2.90 11.45
N GLY A 78 28.31 4.14 11.32
CA GLY A 78 29.34 4.71 12.19
C GLY A 78 29.02 6.13 12.71
N ASN A 79 27.89 6.70 12.31
CA ASN A 79 27.49 8.05 12.69
C ASN A 79 26.03 8.04 13.15
N SER A 80 25.68 8.95 14.06
CA SER A 80 24.33 9.01 14.60
C SER A 80 23.41 9.92 13.77
N LEU A 81 22.11 9.70 13.91
CA LEU A 81 21.10 10.59 13.34
C LEU A 81 21.18 11.98 14.03
N ASP A 82 21.49 12.03 15.33
CA ASP A 82 21.60 13.27 16.08
C ASP A 82 22.80 14.12 15.58
N ASP A 83 23.93 13.49 15.24
CA ASP A 83 25.08 14.20 14.61
C ASP A 83 24.70 14.82 13.26
N LEU A 84 23.91 14.11 12.47
CA LEU A 84 23.40 14.63 11.19
C LEU A 84 22.45 15.81 11.40
N ILE A 85 21.54 15.71 12.36
CA ILE A 85 20.58 16.77 12.71
C ILE A 85 21.32 18.03 13.13
N GLU A 86 22.28 17.90 14.07
CA GLU A 86 23.08 19.02 14.54
C GLU A 86 23.90 19.62 13.41
N TYR A 87 24.60 18.81 12.63
CA TYR A 87 25.36 19.28 11.48
C TYR A 87 24.49 20.07 10.48
N HIS A 88 23.33 19.53 10.13
CA HIS A 88 22.38 20.17 9.21
C HIS A 88 21.91 21.51 9.75
N TYR A 89 21.56 21.58 11.05
CA TYR A 89 21.04 22.79 11.70
C TYR A 89 22.08 23.91 11.76
N ILE A 90 23.31 23.61 12.21
CA ILE A 90 24.35 24.65 12.34
C ILE A 90 24.82 25.20 10.98
N HIS A 91 24.63 24.44 9.90
CA HIS A 91 24.89 24.88 8.53
C HIS A 91 23.69 25.57 7.86
N GLY A 92 22.64 25.91 8.63
CA GLY A 92 21.47 26.63 8.14
C GLY A 92 20.42 25.77 7.46
N GLY A 93 20.47 24.46 7.65
CA GLY A 93 19.48 23.52 7.12
C GLY A 93 18.11 23.72 7.75
N THR A 94 17.06 23.61 6.94
CA THR A 94 15.67 23.86 7.33
C THR A 94 14.75 22.66 7.16
N HIS A 95 15.08 21.74 6.26
CA HIS A 95 14.26 20.58 5.96
C HIS A 95 15.09 19.30 5.87
N LEU A 96 14.65 18.27 6.58
CA LEU A 96 15.18 16.91 6.49
C LEU A 96 14.13 16.00 5.87
N PHE A 97 14.49 15.31 4.80
CA PHE A 97 13.70 14.26 4.18
C PHE A 97 14.37 12.91 4.46
N LEU A 98 13.83 12.19 5.43
CA LEU A 98 14.41 10.94 5.95
C LEU A 98 13.67 9.74 5.36
N ASP A 99 14.35 8.97 4.53
CA ASP A 99 13.77 7.81 3.88
C ASP A 99 14.06 6.53 4.67
N GLU A 100 13.09 5.60 4.70
CA GLU A 100 13.18 4.29 5.37
C GLU A 100 13.60 4.37 6.85
N VAL A 101 12.99 5.29 7.61
CA VAL A 101 13.40 5.57 9.01
C VAL A 101 13.44 4.33 9.90
N TYR A 102 12.60 3.33 9.68
CA TYR A 102 12.54 2.09 10.43
C TYR A 102 13.82 1.23 10.34
N LYS A 103 14.70 1.51 9.39
CA LYS A 103 16.02 0.89 9.28
C LYS A 103 17.01 1.40 10.32
N TYR A 104 16.77 2.55 10.92
CA TYR A 104 17.60 3.13 11.96
C TYR A 104 16.98 2.92 13.34
N LYS A 105 17.72 2.29 14.24
CA LYS A 105 17.25 2.01 15.62
C LYS A 105 17.00 3.32 16.37
N ASN A 106 15.86 3.40 17.05
CA ASN A 106 15.44 4.57 17.85
C ASN A 106 15.25 5.86 17.02
N TRP A 107 14.88 5.75 15.73
CA TRP A 107 14.60 6.89 14.86
C TRP A 107 13.55 7.85 15.43
N GLU A 108 12.60 7.35 16.21
CA GLU A 108 11.55 8.16 16.86
C GLU A 108 12.13 9.20 17.81
N TRP A 109 13.22 8.86 18.52
CA TRP A 109 13.92 9.79 19.38
C TRP A 109 14.57 10.92 18.60
N GLY A 110 15.17 10.64 17.47
CA GLY A 110 15.74 11.66 16.58
C GLY A 110 14.67 12.63 16.07
N ILE A 111 13.51 12.12 15.61
CA ILE A 111 12.40 12.98 15.15
C ILE A 111 11.81 13.78 16.32
N LYS A 112 11.65 13.18 17.50
CA LYS A 112 11.22 13.91 18.70
C LYS A 112 12.22 15.00 19.09
N ASN A 113 13.51 14.70 19.05
CA ASN A 113 14.58 15.66 19.31
C ASN A 113 14.48 16.88 18.38
N ILE A 114 14.27 16.64 17.07
CA ILE A 114 14.03 17.73 16.10
C ILE A 114 12.84 18.60 16.53
N TYR A 115 11.72 17.97 16.87
CA TYR A 115 10.52 18.71 17.25
C TYR A 115 10.72 19.57 18.49
N ASP A 116 11.37 19.01 19.52
CA ASP A 116 11.49 19.65 20.83
C ASP A 116 12.62 20.71 20.85
N ASN A 117 13.74 20.50 20.14
CA ASN A 117 14.95 21.31 20.24
C ASN A 117 15.29 22.17 19.03
N TYR A 118 14.71 21.88 17.83
CA TYR A 118 15.02 22.59 16.58
C TYR A 118 13.74 23.19 15.97
N PRO A 119 13.20 24.29 16.52
CA PRO A 119 11.86 24.78 16.19
C PRO A 119 11.70 25.26 14.71
N THR A 120 12.80 25.58 14.04
CA THR A 120 12.80 26.02 12.63
C THR A 120 13.00 24.88 11.63
N MET A 121 13.27 23.66 12.11
CA MET A 121 13.50 22.52 11.27
C MET A 121 12.19 21.75 10.99
N ASN A 122 11.98 21.40 9.74
CA ASN A 122 10.88 20.55 9.27
C ASN A 122 11.40 19.17 8.89
N VAL A 123 10.58 18.15 9.11
CA VAL A 123 10.94 16.76 8.77
C VAL A 123 9.82 16.10 8.00
N VAL A 124 10.18 15.51 6.88
CA VAL A 124 9.32 14.55 6.18
C VAL A 124 10.01 13.19 6.20
N PHE A 125 9.33 12.16 6.66
CA PHE A 125 9.94 10.83 6.72
C PHE A 125 9.08 9.76 6.06
N THR A 126 9.73 8.71 5.54
CA THR A 126 9.02 7.52 5.06
C THR A 126 9.24 6.31 5.95
N GLY A 127 8.25 5.43 5.95
CA GLY A 127 8.31 4.17 6.66
C GLY A 127 7.59 3.02 5.93
N SER A 128 7.78 1.82 6.45
CA SER A 128 7.02 0.63 6.06
C SER A 128 5.51 0.82 6.29
N SER A 129 4.69 0.04 5.61
CA SER A 129 3.24 -0.05 5.88
C SER A 129 2.95 -0.42 7.34
N MET A 130 3.85 -1.15 7.97
CA MET A 130 3.75 -1.55 9.39
C MET A 130 4.00 -0.42 10.39
N LEU A 131 4.53 0.73 9.93
CA LEU A 131 4.89 1.82 10.82
C LEU A 131 3.65 2.34 11.56
N GLN A 132 3.65 2.22 12.87
CA GLN A 132 2.63 2.79 13.76
C GLN A 132 3.28 3.78 14.69
N ILE A 133 2.80 5.02 14.66
CA ILE A 133 3.25 6.06 15.54
C ILE A 133 2.46 5.96 16.85
N GLY A 134 3.17 5.82 17.99
CA GLY A 134 2.55 5.74 19.32
C GLY A 134 2.55 4.33 19.94
N GLU A 135 2.97 3.29 19.22
CA GLU A 135 3.22 1.96 19.83
C GLU A 135 4.64 1.85 20.43
N GLY A 136 5.55 2.77 20.07
CA GLY A 136 6.91 2.83 20.61
C GLY A 136 7.03 3.62 21.91
N ASN A 137 8.25 3.71 22.46
CA ASN A 137 8.57 4.43 23.68
C ASN A 137 8.47 5.96 23.56
N VAL A 138 8.16 6.49 22.38
CA VAL A 138 8.12 7.92 22.06
C VAL A 138 6.78 8.29 21.47
N ASP A 139 6.05 9.22 22.10
CA ASP A 139 4.78 9.73 21.59
C ASP A 139 5.01 10.77 20.48
N LEU A 140 4.91 10.32 19.23
CA LEU A 140 4.90 11.18 18.04
C LEU A 140 3.47 11.41 17.50
N SER A 141 2.45 10.80 18.08
CA SER A 141 1.08 10.80 17.53
C SER A 141 0.48 12.20 17.41
N ARG A 142 0.76 13.08 18.37
CA ARG A 142 0.30 14.48 18.35
C ARG A 142 1.18 15.44 17.54
N ARG A 143 2.36 14.98 17.12
CA ARG A 143 3.38 15.79 16.46
C ARG A 143 3.45 15.56 14.97
N THR A 144 2.94 14.44 14.49
CA THR A 144 3.13 13.97 13.12
C THR A 144 1.82 13.90 12.35
N SER A 145 1.80 14.48 11.15
CA SER A 145 0.74 14.27 10.17
C SER A 145 1.08 13.02 9.34
N MET A 146 0.32 11.92 9.54
CA MET A 146 0.57 10.65 8.84
C MET A 146 -0.25 10.54 7.55
N ASN A 147 0.41 10.14 6.48
CA ASN A 147 -0.19 9.85 5.18
C ASN A 147 0.14 8.42 4.76
N THR A 148 -0.79 7.75 4.07
CA THR A 148 -0.58 6.38 3.60
C THR A 148 -0.57 6.34 2.08
N VAL A 149 0.52 5.85 1.50
CA VAL A 149 0.65 5.62 0.06
C VAL A 149 0.33 4.15 -0.21
N HIS A 150 -0.72 3.89 -0.95
CA HIS A 150 -1.08 2.55 -1.44
C HIS A 150 -0.35 2.23 -2.75
N GLY A 151 -0.49 1.04 -3.29
CA GLY A 151 -0.09 0.77 -4.67
C GLY A 151 -0.92 1.58 -5.67
N MET A 152 -0.55 1.59 -6.93
CA MET A 152 -1.32 2.32 -7.94
C MET A 152 -2.72 1.73 -8.09
N SER A 153 -3.73 2.60 -8.18
CA SER A 153 -5.03 2.20 -8.71
C SER A 153 -4.94 1.93 -10.22
N PHE A 154 -5.97 1.32 -10.81
CA PHE A 154 -5.98 1.15 -12.26
C PHE A 154 -5.97 2.51 -13.00
N ARG A 155 -6.66 3.51 -12.45
CA ARG A 155 -6.62 4.88 -12.94
C ARG A 155 -5.21 5.48 -12.94
N GLU A 156 -4.49 5.35 -11.81
CA GLU A 156 -3.10 5.82 -11.72
C GLU A 156 -2.17 5.07 -12.67
N TYR A 157 -2.38 3.76 -12.86
CA TYR A 157 -1.64 2.96 -13.83
C TYR A 157 -1.83 3.48 -15.25
N LEU A 158 -3.05 3.81 -15.65
CA LEU A 158 -3.32 4.37 -16.99
C LEU A 158 -2.63 5.73 -17.18
N ALA A 159 -2.61 6.58 -16.15
CA ALA A 159 -1.88 7.84 -16.17
C ALA A 159 -0.36 7.63 -16.22
N PHE A 160 0.16 6.67 -15.44
CA PHE A 160 1.58 6.29 -15.42
C PHE A 160 2.07 5.73 -16.76
N GLU A 161 1.20 5.03 -17.50
CA GLU A 161 1.46 4.58 -18.86
C GLU A 161 1.32 5.70 -19.93
N GLY A 162 0.84 6.88 -19.53
CA GLY A 162 0.57 7.98 -20.47
C GLY A 162 -0.64 7.72 -21.40
N LEU A 163 -1.54 6.81 -21.00
CA LEU A 163 -2.68 6.37 -21.81
C LEU A 163 -3.92 7.20 -21.55
N LEU A 164 -4.19 7.51 -20.29
CA LEU A 164 -5.38 8.24 -19.87
C LEU A 164 -5.11 8.96 -18.54
N SER A 165 -5.34 10.27 -18.50
CA SER A 165 -5.48 11.03 -17.27
C SER A 165 -6.97 11.22 -16.98
N TRP A 166 -7.39 10.88 -15.76
CA TRP A 166 -8.78 10.94 -15.32
C TRP A 166 -8.83 11.26 -13.84
N ASP A 167 -9.87 11.95 -13.41
CA ASP A 167 -10.09 12.22 -11.99
C ASP A 167 -10.62 10.96 -11.29
N ASN A 168 -10.44 10.86 -9.97
CA ASN A 168 -11.05 9.80 -9.19
C ASN A 168 -12.59 9.90 -9.25
N VAL A 169 -13.25 8.75 -9.17
CA VAL A 169 -14.70 8.63 -9.28
C VAL A 169 -15.25 8.12 -7.95
N SER A 170 -16.25 8.78 -7.39
CA SER A 170 -16.89 8.31 -6.16
C SER A 170 -17.61 6.96 -6.36
N LEU A 171 -17.73 6.17 -5.30
CA LEU A 171 -18.51 4.93 -5.36
C LEU A 171 -19.95 5.21 -5.82
N GLU A 172 -20.56 6.29 -5.36
CA GLU A 172 -21.92 6.68 -5.73
C GLU A 172 -22.05 7.00 -7.24
N ASP A 173 -21.08 7.69 -7.82
CA ASP A 173 -21.03 7.93 -9.27
C ASP A 173 -20.86 6.61 -10.06
N ILE A 174 -20.00 5.70 -9.59
CA ILE A 174 -19.87 4.37 -10.21
C ILE A 174 -21.23 3.64 -10.17
N LEU A 175 -21.93 3.64 -9.06
CA LEU A 175 -23.21 2.94 -8.93
C LEU A 175 -24.34 3.54 -9.80
N THR A 176 -24.34 4.85 -10.01
CA THR A 176 -25.42 5.57 -10.69
C THR A 176 -25.14 5.94 -12.13
N ARG A 177 -23.85 6.17 -12.49
CA ARG A 177 -23.40 6.72 -13.78
C ARG A 177 -22.40 5.83 -14.52
N HIS A 178 -22.21 4.58 -14.13
CA HIS A 178 -21.18 3.70 -14.70
C HIS A 178 -21.26 3.58 -16.23
N VAL A 179 -22.45 3.65 -16.82
CA VAL A 179 -22.61 3.55 -18.30
C VAL A 179 -22.03 4.78 -19.00
N GLU A 180 -22.28 5.97 -18.46
CA GLU A 180 -21.75 7.23 -18.98
C GLU A 180 -20.23 7.25 -18.86
N ILE A 181 -19.70 7.02 -17.65
CA ILE A 181 -18.27 7.03 -17.36
C ILE A 181 -17.53 5.98 -18.20
N ALA A 182 -18.07 4.76 -18.28
CA ALA A 182 -17.49 3.71 -19.12
C ALA A 182 -17.45 4.10 -20.59
N THR A 183 -18.51 4.73 -21.11
CA THR A 183 -18.57 5.18 -22.50
C THR A 183 -17.50 6.23 -22.80
N GLU A 184 -17.32 7.20 -21.91
CA GLU A 184 -16.32 8.25 -22.09
C GLU A 184 -14.90 7.70 -22.07
N ILE A 185 -14.60 6.73 -21.20
CA ILE A 185 -13.27 6.11 -21.08
C ILE A 185 -12.99 5.19 -22.29
N THR A 186 -13.94 4.33 -22.67
CA THR A 186 -13.75 3.35 -23.75
C THR A 186 -13.68 4.00 -25.12
N ASN A 187 -14.25 5.20 -25.29
CA ASN A 187 -14.05 6.00 -26.50
C ASN A 187 -12.59 6.50 -26.66
N LYS A 188 -11.80 6.49 -25.59
CA LYS A 188 -10.41 6.96 -25.61
C LYS A 188 -9.40 5.83 -25.64
N ILE A 189 -9.69 4.70 -24.99
CA ILE A 189 -8.76 3.57 -24.85
C ILE A 189 -9.47 2.21 -24.91
N HIS A 190 -8.74 1.16 -25.30
CA HIS A 190 -9.18 -0.23 -25.20
C HIS A 190 -8.97 -0.76 -23.77
N VAL A 191 -9.85 -0.36 -22.86
CA VAL A 191 -9.69 -0.49 -21.40
C VAL A 191 -9.40 -1.90 -20.91
N LEU A 192 -10.04 -2.94 -21.51
CA LEU A 192 -9.90 -4.33 -21.05
C LEU A 192 -8.49 -4.89 -21.26
N ASN A 193 -7.79 -4.47 -22.33
CA ASN A 193 -6.41 -4.89 -22.54
C ASN A 193 -5.51 -4.38 -21.43
N TYR A 194 -5.59 -3.08 -21.15
CA TYR A 194 -4.79 -2.44 -20.09
C TYR A 194 -5.20 -2.89 -18.69
N PHE A 195 -6.48 -3.24 -18.48
CA PHE A 195 -6.93 -3.80 -17.21
C PHE A 195 -6.30 -5.17 -16.93
N ASN A 196 -6.21 -6.03 -17.94
CA ASN A 196 -5.51 -7.32 -17.81
C ASN A 196 -4.02 -7.15 -17.50
N ASP A 197 -3.36 -6.17 -18.10
CA ASP A 197 -1.95 -5.88 -17.83
C ASP A 197 -1.76 -5.32 -16.42
N TYR A 198 -2.64 -4.42 -15.99
CA TYR A 198 -2.67 -3.90 -14.62
C TYR A 198 -2.82 -5.01 -13.57
N LEU A 199 -3.75 -5.94 -13.77
CA LEU A 199 -3.96 -7.05 -12.85
C LEU A 199 -2.70 -7.90 -12.67
N LYS A 200 -1.85 -8.00 -13.70
CA LYS A 200 -0.59 -8.73 -13.65
C LYS A 200 0.55 -7.94 -12.99
N ASN A 201 0.72 -6.67 -13.37
CA ASN A 201 1.93 -5.91 -13.08
C ASN A 201 1.68 -4.51 -12.48
N GLY A 202 0.50 -3.90 -12.70
CA GLY A 202 0.30 -2.45 -12.62
C GLY A 202 0.18 -1.84 -11.22
N TYR A 203 0.16 -2.64 -10.16
CA TYR A 203 0.02 -2.13 -8.79
C TYR A 203 1.30 -1.46 -8.26
N TYR A 204 2.48 -1.93 -8.70
CA TYR A 204 3.78 -1.43 -8.25
C TYR A 204 4.52 -0.71 -9.36
N PRO A 205 4.84 0.61 -9.23
CA PRO A 205 5.49 1.39 -10.30
C PRO A 205 6.81 0.80 -10.84
N PHE A 206 7.53 0.04 -10.03
CA PHE A 206 8.84 -0.51 -10.41
C PHE A 206 8.77 -1.63 -11.48
N TYR A 207 7.58 -2.07 -11.88
CA TYR A 207 7.46 -3.04 -12.98
C TYR A 207 8.06 -2.51 -14.30
N LYS A 208 8.08 -1.18 -14.51
CA LYS A 208 8.71 -0.56 -15.69
C LYS A 208 10.22 -0.73 -15.76
N GLU A 209 10.88 -0.97 -14.63
CA GLU A 209 12.34 -1.16 -14.61
C GLU A 209 12.75 -2.50 -15.22
N ASP A 210 11.92 -3.53 -15.07
CA ASP A 210 12.15 -4.88 -15.56
C ASP A 210 10.83 -5.63 -15.58
N SER A 211 10.14 -5.59 -16.72
CA SER A 211 8.83 -6.20 -16.88
C SER A 211 8.87 -7.74 -16.95
N GLU A 212 9.95 -8.31 -17.47
CA GLU A 212 10.11 -9.77 -17.59
C GLU A 212 10.45 -10.41 -16.23
N GLY A 213 11.34 -9.77 -15.44
CA GLY A 213 11.71 -10.23 -14.11
C GLY A 213 10.83 -9.72 -12.98
N PHE A 214 9.73 -9.02 -13.28
CA PHE A 214 8.90 -8.35 -12.28
C PHE A 214 8.37 -9.30 -11.20
N ASN A 215 7.84 -10.46 -11.57
CA ASN A 215 7.26 -11.41 -10.62
C ASN A 215 8.31 -11.95 -9.63
N ASP A 216 9.51 -12.28 -10.10
CA ASP A 216 10.60 -12.75 -9.26
C ASP A 216 11.09 -11.64 -8.31
N ARG A 217 11.19 -10.41 -8.81
CA ARG A 217 11.52 -9.24 -7.98
C ARG A 217 10.45 -8.95 -6.94
N LEU A 218 9.17 -9.08 -7.30
CA LEU A 218 8.07 -8.87 -6.35
C LEU A 218 8.03 -9.96 -5.27
N ALA A 219 8.27 -11.22 -5.63
CA ALA A 219 8.42 -12.31 -4.66
C ALA A 219 9.59 -12.05 -3.70
N GLU A 220 10.72 -11.54 -4.21
CA GLU A 220 11.87 -11.14 -3.39
C GLU A 220 11.52 -9.96 -2.46
N VAL A 221 10.75 -8.97 -2.93
CA VAL A 221 10.24 -7.86 -2.09
C VAL A 221 9.39 -8.42 -0.93
N CYS A 222 8.49 -9.38 -1.19
CA CYS A 222 7.70 -10.02 -0.14
C CYS A 222 8.59 -10.72 0.90
N ARG A 223 9.64 -11.42 0.43
CA ARG A 223 10.61 -12.06 1.31
C ARG A 223 11.34 -11.05 2.19
N GLN A 224 11.81 -9.93 1.61
CA GLN A 224 12.48 -8.86 2.35
C GLN A 224 11.56 -8.19 3.37
N VAL A 225 10.29 -7.98 3.05
CA VAL A 225 9.32 -7.45 4.00
C VAL A 225 9.20 -8.37 5.21
N ILE A 226 9.09 -9.68 5.02
CA ILE A 226 8.98 -10.64 6.13
C ILE A 226 10.28 -10.78 6.91
N GLU A 227 11.44 -10.82 6.24
CA GLU A 227 12.73 -11.09 6.87
C GLU A 227 13.41 -9.86 7.47
N GLN A 228 13.10 -8.67 6.97
CA GLN A 228 13.79 -7.44 7.34
C GLN A 228 12.85 -6.36 7.88
N ASP A 229 11.75 -6.05 7.17
CA ASP A 229 10.91 -4.91 7.53
C ASP A 229 10.04 -5.22 8.76
N ILE A 230 9.47 -6.44 8.86
CA ILE A 230 8.72 -6.86 10.05
C ILE A 230 9.61 -6.86 11.29
N PRO A 231 10.81 -7.51 11.29
CA PRO A 231 11.71 -7.48 12.45
C PRO A 231 12.25 -6.09 12.82
N ALA A 232 12.36 -5.19 11.85
CA ALA A 232 12.82 -3.83 12.12
C ALA A 232 11.78 -2.97 12.88
N VAL A 233 10.48 -3.31 12.75
CA VAL A 233 9.38 -2.56 13.37
C VAL A 233 8.85 -3.24 14.63
N THR A 234 8.93 -4.56 14.72
CA THR A 234 8.43 -5.33 15.85
C THR A 234 9.37 -6.48 16.20
N GLU A 235 9.58 -6.71 17.49
CA GLU A 235 10.42 -7.83 17.92
C GLU A 235 9.76 -9.16 17.57
N VAL A 236 10.43 -9.95 16.73
CA VAL A 236 9.99 -11.30 16.32
C VAL A 236 11.16 -12.28 16.35
N GLU A 237 10.89 -13.48 16.84
CA GLU A 237 11.85 -14.58 16.82
C GLU A 237 11.98 -15.16 15.41
N TYR A 238 13.13 -15.77 15.12
CA TYR A 238 13.37 -16.44 13.83
C TYR A 238 12.30 -17.48 13.47
N ALA A 239 11.82 -18.24 14.44
CA ALA A 239 10.74 -19.22 14.26
C ALA A 239 9.45 -18.55 13.76
N THR A 240 9.15 -17.35 14.24
CA THR A 240 7.98 -16.53 13.80
C THR A 240 8.14 -16.11 12.35
N ILE A 241 9.34 -15.71 11.92
CA ILE A 241 9.64 -15.38 10.52
C ILE A 241 9.34 -16.57 9.59
N GLN A 242 9.76 -17.78 9.97
CA GLN A 242 9.48 -18.98 9.18
C GLN A 242 7.98 -19.28 9.11
N LYS A 243 7.25 -19.08 10.21
CA LYS A 243 5.79 -19.24 10.23
C LYS A 243 5.07 -18.20 9.36
N LEU A 244 5.54 -16.93 9.35
CA LEU A 244 5.02 -15.88 8.46
C LEU A 244 5.18 -16.24 6.99
N LYS A 245 6.37 -16.74 6.60
CA LYS A 245 6.60 -17.20 5.23
C LYS A 245 5.66 -18.36 4.87
N LYS A 246 5.59 -19.37 5.73
CA LYS A 246 4.73 -20.53 5.52
C LYS A 246 3.26 -20.14 5.39
N LEU A 247 2.79 -19.21 6.24
CA LEU A 247 1.42 -18.70 6.18
C LEU A 247 1.15 -17.95 4.87
N LEU A 248 2.06 -17.09 4.42
CA LEU A 248 1.92 -16.39 3.14
C LEU A 248 1.80 -17.38 1.97
N TYR A 249 2.63 -18.41 1.94
CA TYR A 249 2.55 -19.45 0.89
C TYR A 249 1.27 -20.32 0.98
N ILE A 250 0.78 -20.63 2.19
CA ILE A 250 -0.50 -21.32 2.36
C ILE A 250 -1.63 -20.48 1.74
N ILE A 251 -1.66 -19.17 2.03
CA ILE A 251 -2.66 -18.26 1.48
C ILE A 251 -2.53 -18.14 -0.05
N ALA A 252 -1.31 -18.07 -0.57
CA ALA A 252 -1.05 -17.98 -2.01
C ALA A 252 -1.45 -19.23 -2.78
N ALA A 253 -1.35 -20.42 -2.16
CA ALA A 253 -1.64 -21.71 -2.79
C ALA A 253 -3.12 -22.10 -2.75
N GLN A 254 -3.90 -21.55 -1.82
CA GLN A 254 -5.31 -21.91 -1.60
C GLN A 254 -6.23 -20.78 -2.07
N VAL A 255 -6.87 -20.97 -3.21
CA VAL A 255 -7.70 -19.95 -3.85
C VAL A 255 -8.97 -20.58 -4.43
N PRO A 256 -10.18 -19.99 -4.27
CA PRO A 256 -10.59 -18.92 -3.35
C PRO A 256 -10.57 -19.37 -1.89
N PHE A 257 -10.09 -18.51 -1.00
CA PHE A 257 -9.76 -18.95 0.35
C PHE A 257 -10.80 -18.56 1.41
N VAL A 258 -11.70 -19.49 1.72
CA VAL A 258 -12.44 -19.50 2.98
C VAL A 258 -11.61 -20.35 3.94
N PRO A 259 -10.93 -19.76 4.93
CA PRO A 259 -9.91 -20.46 5.68
C PRO A 259 -10.49 -21.52 6.64
N ASN A 260 -9.97 -22.74 6.56
CA ASN A 260 -10.07 -23.66 7.68
C ASN A 260 -9.00 -23.26 8.72
N MET A 261 -9.39 -22.46 9.69
CA MET A 261 -8.47 -21.87 10.66
C MET A 261 -7.74 -22.93 11.51
N GLU A 262 -8.39 -24.05 11.85
CA GLU A 262 -7.77 -25.12 12.61
C GLU A 262 -6.69 -25.82 11.80
N GLU A 263 -6.93 -26.07 10.53
CA GLU A 263 -5.95 -26.66 9.62
C GLU A 263 -4.72 -25.73 9.44
N ILE A 264 -4.95 -24.42 9.29
CA ILE A 264 -3.84 -23.44 9.22
C ILE A 264 -3.02 -23.48 10.51
N TYR A 265 -3.67 -23.45 11.68
CA TYR A 265 -2.95 -23.48 12.95
C TYR A 265 -2.14 -24.79 13.11
N ASN A 266 -2.69 -25.92 12.69
CA ASN A 266 -2.00 -27.21 12.71
C ASN A 266 -0.80 -27.21 11.76
N GLN A 267 -0.97 -26.74 10.52
CA GLN A 267 0.13 -26.64 9.56
C GLN A 267 1.24 -25.72 10.05
N LEU A 268 0.91 -24.62 10.73
CA LEU A 268 1.88 -23.67 11.29
C LEU A 268 2.45 -24.12 12.65
N GLU A 269 2.00 -25.25 13.19
CA GLU A 269 2.37 -25.70 14.54
C GLU A 269 2.19 -24.56 15.56
N THR A 270 0.98 -23.98 15.58
CA THR A 270 0.69 -22.82 16.40
C THR A 270 -0.72 -22.88 17.01
N ASN A 271 -0.98 -22.05 17.99
CA ASN A 271 -2.32 -21.91 18.54
C ASN A 271 -3.08 -20.76 17.86
N ARG A 272 -4.39 -20.64 18.16
CA ARG A 272 -5.27 -19.62 17.59
C ARG A 272 -4.75 -18.21 17.81
N GLU A 273 -4.28 -17.87 19.01
CA GLU A 273 -3.85 -16.51 19.35
C GLU A 273 -2.62 -16.12 18.54
N GLN A 274 -1.63 -16.98 18.47
CA GLN A 274 -0.42 -16.75 17.67
C GLN A 274 -0.74 -16.72 16.18
N GLY A 275 -1.61 -17.61 15.70
CA GLY A 275 -2.03 -17.62 14.28
C GLY A 275 -2.71 -16.31 13.86
N LEU A 276 -3.57 -15.76 14.71
CA LEU A 276 -4.20 -14.46 14.46
C LEU A 276 -3.16 -13.30 14.49
N LYS A 277 -2.16 -13.36 15.37
CA LYS A 277 -1.05 -12.38 15.36
C LYS A 277 -0.21 -12.45 14.09
N LEU A 278 0.06 -13.66 13.58
CA LEU A 278 0.76 -13.82 12.30
C LEU A 278 -0.02 -13.21 11.14
N MET A 279 -1.34 -13.40 11.11
CA MET A 279 -2.21 -12.79 10.09
C MET A 279 -2.24 -11.26 10.21
N ASP A 280 -2.32 -10.72 11.42
CA ASP A 280 -2.26 -9.27 11.67
C ASP A 280 -0.93 -8.67 11.17
N LEU A 281 0.20 -9.33 11.42
CA LEU A 281 1.49 -8.89 10.93
C LEU A 281 1.56 -8.87 9.39
N LEU A 282 1.06 -9.91 8.72
CA LEU A 282 1.05 -9.94 7.24
C LEU A 282 0.09 -8.90 6.65
N GLU A 283 -1.07 -8.65 7.29
CA GLU A 283 -2.02 -7.61 6.86
C GLU A 283 -1.43 -6.21 7.02
N ARG A 284 -0.84 -5.92 8.18
CA ARG A 284 -0.14 -4.65 8.42
C ARG A 284 1.04 -4.44 7.46
N ALA A 285 1.69 -5.52 7.08
CA ALA A 285 2.76 -5.51 6.07
C ALA A 285 2.25 -5.33 4.63
N ALA A 286 0.92 -5.27 4.42
CA ALA A 286 0.26 -5.19 3.13
C ALA A 286 0.63 -6.36 2.19
N LEU A 287 0.74 -7.57 2.76
CA LEU A 287 0.94 -8.82 2.02
C LEU A 287 -0.36 -9.60 1.87
N ILE A 288 -1.29 -9.47 2.83
CA ILE A 288 -2.61 -10.08 2.77
C ILE A 288 -3.71 -9.07 3.12
N GLY A 289 -4.94 -9.40 2.73
CA GLY A 289 -6.16 -8.75 3.18
C GLY A 289 -7.06 -9.72 3.93
N GLN A 290 -7.66 -9.26 5.02
CA GLN A 290 -8.59 -10.02 5.84
C GLN A 290 -10.01 -9.46 5.71
N LEU A 291 -10.91 -10.20 5.09
CA LEU A 291 -12.32 -9.85 5.05
C LEU A 291 -13.03 -10.49 6.24
N LYS A 292 -13.69 -9.67 7.04
CA LYS A 292 -14.37 -10.09 8.28
C LYS A 292 -15.82 -9.65 8.27
N THR A 293 -16.69 -10.46 8.85
CA THR A 293 -18.04 -10.03 9.20
C THR A 293 -17.94 -8.86 10.19
N LYS A 294 -18.86 -7.89 10.09
CA LYS A 294 -18.92 -6.76 11.01
C LYS A 294 -18.93 -7.25 12.46
N PRO A 295 -17.98 -6.82 13.30
CA PRO A 295 -17.91 -7.30 14.68
C PRO A 295 -19.09 -6.77 15.50
N LYS A 296 -19.78 -7.65 16.20
CA LYS A 296 -20.84 -7.29 17.15
C LYS A 296 -20.32 -6.67 18.46
N SER A 297 -19.02 -6.71 18.70
CA SER A 297 -18.34 -6.15 19.89
C SER A 297 -16.86 -5.93 19.64
N VAL A 298 -16.30 -4.83 20.18
CA VAL A 298 -14.95 -4.32 19.94
C VAL A 298 -13.84 -5.18 20.59
N LYS A 299 -14.15 -6.23 21.33
CA LYS A 299 -13.21 -6.84 22.30
C LYS A 299 -12.48 -8.13 21.87
N LYS A 300 -12.63 -8.65 20.66
CA LYS A 300 -11.89 -9.88 20.24
C LYS A 300 -11.37 -9.77 18.82
N LEU A 301 -10.07 -10.07 18.63
CA LEU A 301 -9.52 -10.49 17.36
C LEU A 301 -10.37 -11.66 16.83
N SER A 302 -11.21 -11.39 15.83
CA SER A 302 -12.01 -12.41 15.17
C SER A 302 -11.19 -13.05 14.06
N SER A 303 -11.38 -14.33 13.86
CA SER A 303 -10.84 -15.01 12.67
C SER A 303 -11.42 -14.37 11.42
N PRO A 304 -10.65 -14.25 10.33
CA PRO A 304 -11.17 -13.79 9.05
C PRO A 304 -12.16 -14.79 8.47
N ASP A 305 -13.18 -14.29 7.80
CA ASP A 305 -14.14 -15.10 7.04
C ASP A 305 -13.60 -15.43 5.64
N LYS A 306 -12.77 -14.52 5.09
CA LYS A 306 -12.08 -14.73 3.81
C LYS A 306 -10.69 -14.08 3.85
N LEU A 307 -9.72 -14.71 3.20
CA LEU A 307 -8.34 -14.23 3.08
C LEU A 307 -7.99 -14.01 1.61
N PHE A 308 -7.26 -12.94 1.35
CA PHE A 308 -6.70 -12.59 0.04
C PHE A 308 -5.21 -12.28 0.17
N LEU A 309 -4.43 -12.46 -0.89
CA LEU A 309 -3.22 -11.66 -1.06
C LEU A 309 -3.64 -10.19 -1.27
N ASP A 310 -2.84 -9.24 -0.78
CA ASP A 310 -3.23 -7.81 -0.75
C ASP A 310 -3.67 -7.26 -2.11
N ASN A 311 -3.05 -7.72 -3.18
CA ASN A 311 -3.36 -7.30 -4.53
C ASN A 311 -3.10 -8.40 -5.57
N PRO A 312 -3.68 -8.31 -6.80
CA PRO A 312 -3.50 -9.31 -7.84
C PRO A 312 -2.05 -9.58 -8.26
N ASN A 313 -1.17 -8.56 -8.26
CA ASN A 313 0.22 -8.76 -8.66
C ASN A 313 0.95 -9.74 -7.73
N LEU A 314 0.65 -9.71 -6.42
CA LEU A 314 1.18 -10.70 -5.46
C LEU A 314 0.73 -12.13 -5.80
N MET A 315 -0.47 -12.29 -6.35
CA MET A 315 -0.96 -13.61 -6.75
C MET A 315 -0.15 -14.16 -7.92
N TYR A 316 0.15 -13.34 -8.92
CA TYR A 316 1.00 -13.76 -10.05
C TYR A 316 2.44 -14.06 -9.60
N ALA A 317 2.98 -13.27 -8.68
CA ALA A 317 4.34 -13.44 -8.18
C ALA A 317 4.52 -14.67 -7.27
N LEU A 318 3.51 -15.03 -6.46
CA LEU A 318 3.64 -16.07 -5.44
C LEU A 318 3.00 -17.41 -5.82
N SER A 319 1.94 -17.42 -6.65
CA SER A 319 1.24 -18.66 -7.05
C SER A 319 1.50 -19.09 -8.48
N GLY A 320 2.11 -18.23 -9.31
CA GLY A 320 2.48 -18.52 -10.70
C GLY A 320 1.31 -18.61 -11.69
N ASN A 321 0.22 -19.27 -11.33
CA ASN A 321 -0.99 -19.37 -12.16
C ASN A 321 -2.24 -19.21 -11.31
N PRO A 322 -2.58 -17.99 -10.88
CA PRO A 322 -3.70 -17.76 -10.00
C PRO A 322 -5.05 -17.99 -10.70
N GLU A 323 -6.05 -18.42 -9.92
CA GLU A 323 -7.42 -18.59 -10.40
C GLU A 323 -8.07 -17.23 -10.67
N ILE A 324 -8.72 -17.08 -11.83
CA ILE A 324 -9.29 -15.80 -12.28
C ILE A 324 -10.41 -15.28 -11.35
N GLY A 325 -11.16 -16.14 -10.71
CA GLY A 325 -12.19 -15.75 -9.73
C GLY A 325 -11.58 -14.98 -8.57
N THR A 326 -10.47 -15.48 -8.04
CA THR A 326 -9.78 -14.83 -6.91
C THR A 326 -9.05 -13.57 -7.33
N ILE A 327 -8.49 -13.50 -8.54
CA ILE A 327 -7.92 -12.24 -9.08
C ILE A 327 -8.98 -11.13 -9.04
N ARG A 328 -10.20 -11.42 -9.50
CA ARG A 328 -11.33 -10.48 -9.51
C ARG A 328 -11.71 -10.00 -8.12
N GLU A 329 -11.87 -10.93 -7.19
CA GLU A 329 -12.23 -10.61 -5.82
C GLU A 329 -11.10 -9.87 -5.08
N SER A 330 -9.85 -10.28 -5.28
CA SER A 330 -8.68 -9.60 -4.71
C SER A 330 -8.56 -8.17 -5.23
N PHE A 331 -8.75 -7.95 -6.53
CA PHE A 331 -8.79 -6.61 -7.12
C PHE A 331 -9.91 -5.78 -6.50
N PHE A 332 -11.13 -6.29 -6.49
CA PHE A 332 -12.30 -5.59 -5.96
C PHE A 332 -12.10 -5.21 -4.49
N TYR A 333 -11.70 -6.16 -3.66
CA TYR A 333 -11.39 -5.91 -2.25
C TYR A 333 -10.28 -4.86 -2.08
N ASN A 334 -9.16 -5.01 -2.81
CA ASN A 334 -8.04 -4.08 -2.74
C ASN A 334 -8.46 -2.64 -3.06
N GLN A 335 -9.18 -2.43 -4.15
CA GLN A 335 -9.56 -1.07 -4.57
C GLN A 335 -10.57 -0.43 -3.60
N LEU A 336 -11.60 -1.17 -3.17
CA LEU A 336 -12.61 -0.61 -2.28
C LEU A 336 -12.11 -0.40 -0.85
N SER A 337 -11.30 -1.30 -0.32
CA SER A 337 -10.79 -1.19 1.06
C SER A 337 -9.91 0.04 1.30
N ARG A 338 -9.48 0.74 0.23
CA ARG A 338 -8.70 2.00 0.34
C ARG A 338 -9.58 3.21 0.64
N VAL A 339 -10.86 3.16 0.26
CA VAL A 339 -11.78 4.31 0.31
C VAL A 339 -13.11 4.00 1.02
N CYS A 340 -13.44 2.72 1.23
CA CYS A 340 -14.71 2.27 1.83
C CYS A 340 -14.45 1.26 2.96
N ASN A 341 -15.45 1.08 3.82
CA ASN A 341 -15.49 -0.01 4.78
C ASN A 341 -16.06 -1.27 4.11
N VAL A 342 -15.27 -2.34 4.04
CA VAL A 342 -15.65 -3.58 3.38
C VAL A 342 -15.75 -4.72 4.40
N HIS A 343 -16.90 -5.41 4.40
CA HIS A 343 -17.18 -6.52 5.30
C HIS A 343 -17.62 -7.76 4.55
N TYR A 344 -17.47 -8.93 5.19
CA TYR A 344 -18.01 -10.19 4.70
C TYR A 344 -19.52 -10.24 4.98
N PRO A 345 -20.37 -10.42 3.95
CA PRO A 345 -21.83 -10.47 4.11
C PRO A 345 -22.31 -11.90 4.41
N THR A 346 -23.60 -12.03 4.78
CA THR A 346 -24.27 -13.33 4.88
C THR A 346 -24.66 -13.91 3.51
N LYS A 347 -24.78 -13.08 2.49
CA LYS A 347 -25.03 -13.42 1.08
C LYS A 347 -24.21 -12.52 0.18
N GLY A 348 -23.80 -13.01 -0.99
CA GLY A 348 -22.90 -12.29 -1.89
C GLY A 348 -21.45 -12.35 -1.42
N ASP A 349 -20.57 -11.55 -2.05
CA ASP A 349 -19.13 -11.59 -1.80
C ASP A 349 -18.64 -10.46 -0.88
N PHE A 350 -19.22 -9.24 -0.98
CA PHE A 350 -18.78 -8.06 -0.23
C PHE A 350 -19.96 -7.17 0.18
N LEU A 351 -19.93 -6.69 1.43
CA LEU A 351 -20.80 -5.64 1.94
C LEU A 351 -19.98 -4.37 2.13
N VAL A 352 -20.31 -3.31 1.39
CA VAL A 352 -19.57 -2.05 1.36
C VAL A 352 -20.39 -0.95 2.06
N ASP A 353 -19.72 -0.25 2.99
CA ASP A 353 -20.29 0.84 3.81
C ASP A 353 -21.63 0.47 4.48
N GLU A 354 -21.78 -0.81 4.86
CA GLU A 354 -22.98 -1.37 5.49
C GLU A 354 -24.27 -1.24 4.66
N LYS A 355 -24.15 -0.84 3.41
CA LYS A 355 -25.29 -0.45 2.55
C LYS A 355 -25.31 -1.18 1.22
N TYR A 356 -24.19 -1.36 0.57
CA TYR A 356 -24.11 -1.88 -0.78
C TYR A 356 -23.60 -3.32 -0.81
N LEU A 357 -24.40 -4.23 -1.35
CA LEU A 357 -24.03 -5.63 -1.48
C LEU A 357 -23.49 -5.90 -2.88
N PHE A 358 -22.34 -6.55 -2.94
CA PHE A 358 -21.71 -6.92 -4.21
C PHE A 358 -21.51 -8.40 -4.36
N GLU A 359 -21.66 -8.85 -5.59
CA GLU A 359 -21.17 -10.14 -6.08
C GLU A 359 -20.21 -9.89 -7.24
N VAL A 360 -19.06 -10.57 -7.23
CA VAL A 360 -17.98 -10.38 -8.20
C VAL A 360 -17.89 -11.59 -9.12
N GLY A 361 -17.75 -11.37 -10.43
CA GLY A 361 -17.66 -12.51 -11.34
C GLY A 361 -17.32 -12.16 -12.79
N GLY A 362 -17.31 -13.18 -13.63
CA GLY A 362 -17.13 -13.04 -15.08
C GLY A 362 -18.43 -12.72 -15.81
N PRO A 363 -18.39 -12.62 -17.16
CA PRO A 363 -19.53 -12.18 -17.97
C PRO A 363 -20.81 -13.01 -17.80
N GLY A 364 -20.66 -14.30 -17.47
CA GLY A 364 -21.77 -15.24 -17.23
C GLY A 364 -22.34 -15.25 -15.82
N LYS A 365 -21.84 -14.40 -14.91
CA LYS A 365 -22.33 -14.36 -13.53
C LYS A 365 -23.80 -13.93 -13.47
N SER A 366 -24.61 -14.74 -12.76
CA SER A 366 -26.06 -14.50 -12.61
C SER A 366 -26.33 -13.59 -11.40
N PHE A 367 -27.42 -12.82 -11.47
CA PHE A 367 -27.88 -11.94 -10.39
C PHE A 367 -28.79 -12.67 -9.36
N GLU A 368 -29.05 -13.98 -9.58
CA GLU A 368 -30.06 -14.75 -8.85
C GLU A 368 -29.85 -14.79 -7.32
N GLN A 369 -28.60 -14.78 -6.85
CA GLN A 369 -28.30 -14.92 -5.41
C GLN A 369 -28.65 -13.67 -4.61
N ILE A 370 -28.58 -12.49 -5.25
CA ILE A 370 -28.73 -11.18 -4.58
C ILE A 370 -29.84 -10.30 -5.18
N LYS A 371 -30.60 -10.78 -6.17
CA LYS A 371 -31.60 -10.00 -6.92
C LYS A 371 -32.71 -9.35 -6.04
N ASP A 372 -33.06 -10.02 -4.96
CA ASP A 372 -34.13 -9.60 -4.04
C ASP A 372 -33.61 -8.76 -2.86
N ILE A 373 -32.32 -8.39 -2.90
CA ILE A 373 -31.68 -7.58 -1.87
C ILE A 373 -31.52 -6.15 -2.39
N GLU A 374 -32.03 -5.21 -1.63
CA GLU A 374 -31.92 -3.78 -1.95
C GLU A 374 -30.44 -3.36 -1.98
N ASN A 375 -30.09 -2.42 -2.87
CA ASN A 375 -28.72 -1.93 -3.08
C ASN A 375 -27.71 -3.03 -3.41
N SER A 376 -28.11 -4.04 -4.15
CA SER A 376 -27.26 -5.13 -4.61
C SER A 376 -26.78 -4.91 -6.04
N PHE A 377 -25.51 -5.26 -6.30
CA PHE A 377 -24.82 -5.02 -7.57
C PHE A 377 -23.95 -6.22 -7.95
N LEU A 378 -23.73 -6.40 -9.27
CA LEU A 378 -22.72 -7.31 -9.80
C LEU A 378 -21.53 -6.51 -10.34
N ALA A 379 -20.34 -6.80 -9.84
CA ALA A 379 -19.07 -6.34 -10.43
C ALA A 379 -18.59 -7.39 -11.43
N ILE A 380 -18.71 -7.07 -12.73
CA ILE A 380 -18.49 -8.02 -13.83
C ILE A 380 -17.19 -7.71 -14.56
N ASP A 381 -16.31 -8.69 -14.59
CA ASP A 381 -15.09 -8.67 -15.40
C ASP A 381 -15.35 -9.08 -16.84
N GLY A 382 -14.46 -8.61 -17.77
CA GLY A 382 -14.50 -8.95 -19.18
C GLY A 382 -15.61 -8.24 -19.97
N VAL A 383 -16.17 -7.15 -19.42
CA VAL A 383 -17.13 -6.28 -20.11
C VAL A 383 -16.69 -4.83 -20.07
N GLU A 384 -16.85 -4.12 -21.18
CA GLU A 384 -16.56 -2.68 -21.25
C GLU A 384 -17.67 -1.85 -20.63
N PHE A 385 -18.92 -2.27 -20.80
CA PHE A 385 -20.11 -1.54 -20.39
C PHE A 385 -20.97 -2.34 -19.42
N GLY A 386 -21.56 -1.64 -18.47
CA GLY A 386 -22.56 -2.17 -17.56
C GLY A 386 -24.00 -1.95 -18.05
N ARG A 387 -24.97 -2.54 -17.31
CA ARG A 387 -26.39 -2.32 -17.50
C ARG A 387 -27.15 -2.54 -16.19
N GLY A 388 -27.92 -1.53 -15.77
CA GLY A 388 -28.67 -1.59 -14.51
C GLY A 388 -27.70 -1.80 -13.34
N ASN A 389 -27.90 -2.86 -12.54
CA ASN A 389 -27.02 -3.17 -11.40
C ASN A 389 -25.78 -4.01 -11.76
N LYS A 390 -25.49 -4.22 -13.05
CA LYS A 390 -24.28 -4.87 -13.53
C LYS A 390 -23.27 -3.80 -13.93
N ILE A 391 -22.17 -3.74 -13.21
CA ILE A 391 -21.12 -2.70 -13.32
C ILE A 391 -19.83 -3.36 -13.80
N PRO A 392 -19.11 -2.80 -14.76
CA PRO A 392 -17.79 -3.31 -15.15
C PRO A 392 -16.81 -3.30 -13.97
N LEU A 393 -16.13 -4.43 -13.73
CA LEU A 393 -15.19 -4.59 -12.62
C LEU A 393 -14.06 -3.54 -12.67
N TRP A 394 -13.53 -3.25 -13.84
CA TRP A 394 -12.43 -2.31 -14.03
C TRP A 394 -12.72 -0.89 -13.54
N LEU A 395 -14.01 -0.45 -13.53
CA LEU A 395 -14.41 0.88 -13.06
C LEU A 395 -14.07 1.10 -11.58
N PHE A 396 -14.10 0.06 -10.76
CA PHE A 396 -13.73 0.17 -9.34
C PHE A 396 -12.25 0.52 -9.14
N GLY A 397 -11.43 0.39 -10.18
CA GLY A 397 -10.05 0.87 -10.18
C GLY A 397 -9.90 2.38 -10.41
N PHE A 398 -11.02 3.13 -10.45
CA PHE A 398 -11.05 4.60 -10.55
C PHE A 398 -11.46 5.29 -9.23
N LEU A 399 -11.60 4.53 -8.14
CA LEU A 399 -12.04 5.04 -6.85
C LEU A 399 -10.99 5.95 -6.16
N TYR A 400 -9.70 5.76 -6.46
CA TYR A 400 -8.61 6.58 -5.90
C TYR A 400 -7.49 6.79 -6.90
#